data_5ffbbe774e6cdc69f2fe07bfcd022754
#
_entry.id   5ffbbe774e6cdc69f2fe07bfcd022754
#
_cell.length_a   1.000
_cell.length_b   1.000
_cell.length_c   1.000
_cell.angle_alpha   90.00
_cell.angle_beta   90.00
_cell.angle_gamma   90.00
#
_symmetry.space_group_name_H-M   'P 1'
#
loop_
_entity.id
_entity.type
_entity.pdbx_description
1 polymer ?
#
loop_
_entity_poly.entity_id
_entity_poly.type
_entity_poly.pdbx_seq_one_letter_code
_entity_poly.pdbx_strand_id
1 'polypeptide(L)'
;MIEIGKYNTLTILRDTKVGLFLGNPKKDPEGIHDILLPNKYVPNEFEIGEELIVFVYLDHEERPVATTLEPYILLNEFALLRVNYTNQIGAFMDWGMEKDILVPFKEQARPMEKGKRYLVYLYMDYKTNRLVASSKLNQFLKNDHLNVEKGEEVDLIVSHITELGINVIINEKYKGLLYKDEVYD
;
A
#
# COMPACT_ATOMS: atom_id res chain seq x y z
N MET A 1 -4.81 -16.12 -8.35
CA MET A 1 -3.43 -15.58 -8.34
C MET A 1 -3.26 -14.77 -7.08
N ILE A 2 -2.10 -14.86 -6.43
CA ILE A 2 -1.79 -14.06 -5.24
C ILE A 2 -1.51 -12.62 -5.66
N GLU A 3 -2.11 -11.65 -4.97
CA GLU A 3 -1.98 -10.22 -5.27
C GLU A 3 -1.02 -9.56 -4.29
N ILE A 4 0.10 -9.04 -4.81
CA ILE A 4 1.10 -8.32 -4.01
C ILE A 4 0.59 -6.93 -3.66
N GLY A 5 0.84 -6.50 -2.42
CA GLY A 5 0.38 -5.20 -1.91
C GLY A 5 -1.08 -5.17 -1.46
N LYS A 6 -1.71 -6.34 -1.34
CA LYS A 6 -3.11 -6.49 -0.95
C LYS A 6 -3.32 -7.59 0.08
N TYR A 7 -4.48 -7.58 0.72
CA TYR A 7 -4.94 -8.72 1.50
C TYR A 7 -5.35 -9.86 0.57
N ASN A 8 -4.95 -11.07 0.94
CA ASN A 8 -5.29 -12.30 0.26
C ASN A 8 -5.87 -13.30 1.26
N THR A 9 -6.90 -14.03 0.86
CA THR A 9 -7.39 -15.19 1.60
C THR A 9 -6.73 -16.44 1.05
N LEU A 10 -5.86 -17.06 1.84
CA LEU A 10 -5.05 -18.21 1.43
C LEU A 10 -5.23 -19.39 2.38
N THR A 11 -5.08 -20.58 1.85
CA THR A 11 -5.16 -21.84 2.60
C THR A 11 -3.82 -22.18 3.21
N ILE A 12 -3.81 -22.62 4.48
CA ILE A 12 -2.63 -23.19 5.13
C ILE A 12 -2.38 -24.58 4.55
N LEU A 13 -1.26 -24.74 3.85
CA LEU A 13 -0.94 -25.96 3.13
C LEU A 13 -0.03 -26.90 3.93
N ARG A 14 0.95 -26.33 4.61
CA ARG A 14 1.91 -27.09 5.44
C ARG A 14 2.59 -26.23 6.48
N ASP A 15 2.97 -26.87 7.57
CA ASP A 15 3.75 -26.29 8.64
C ASP A 15 5.22 -26.72 8.49
N THR A 16 6.14 -25.78 8.66
CA THR A 16 7.58 -26.00 8.54
C THR A 16 8.33 -25.31 9.67
N LYS A 17 9.64 -25.55 9.79
CA LYS A 17 10.50 -24.91 10.79
C LYS A 17 10.58 -23.40 10.64
N VAL A 18 10.36 -22.86 9.45
CA VAL A 18 10.48 -21.41 9.15
C VAL A 18 9.15 -20.68 9.14
N GLY A 19 8.04 -21.41 9.12
CA GLY A 19 6.69 -20.85 9.11
C GLY A 19 5.71 -21.71 8.32
N LEU A 20 4.53 -21.17 8.09
CA LEU A 20 3.48 -21.81 7.31
C LEU A 20 3.64 -21.49 5.82
N PHE A 21 3.45 -22.45 4.96
CA PHE A 21 3.26 -22.20 3.54
C PHE A 21 1.77 -22.08 3.23
N LEU A 22 1.42 -20.97 2.56
CA LEU A 22 0.06 -20.61 2.20
C LEU A 22 -0.08 -20.59 0.68
N GLY A 23 -1.26 -20.96 0.21
CA GLY A 23 -1.51 -20.98 -1.23
C GLY A 23 -2.99 -21.03 -1.56
N ASN A 24 -3.27 -21.28 -2.82
CA ASN A 24 -4.64 -21.44 -3.31
C ASN A 24 -4.75 -22.75 -4.11
N PRO A 25 -5.02 -23.88 -3.44
CA PRO A 25 -5.02 -25.19 -4.08
C PRO A 25 -6.06 -25.36 -5.20
N LYS A 26 -7.08 -24.48 -5.24
CA LYS A 26 -8.08 -24.50 -6.32
C LYS A 26 -7.55 -23.88 -7.62
N LYS A 27 -6.68 -22.86 -7.49
CA LYS A 27 -6.11 -22.13 -8.64
C LYS A 27 -4.69 -22.54 -8.97
N ASP A 28 -3.99 -23.11 -8.01
CA ASP A 28 -2.61 -23.57 -8.11
C ASP A 28 -2.46 -24.94 -7.41
N PRO A 29 -2.99 -26.02 -8.03
CA PRO A 29 -2.96 -27.36 -7.42
C PRO A 29 -1.54 -27.91 -7.24
N GLU A 30 -0.58 -27.43 -8.03
CA GLU A 30 0.82 -27.87 -7.98
C GLU A 30 1.64 -27.11 -6.94
N GLY A 31 1.09 -26.02 -6.35
CA GLY A 31 1.74 -25.20 -5.33
C GLY A 31 2.97 -24.45 -5.82
N ILE A 32 2.99 -24.08 -7.09
CA ILE A 32 4.12 -23.35 -7.70
C ILE A 32 4.28 -21.95 -7.10
N HIS A 33 3.17 -21.35 -6.67
CA HIS A 33 3.12 -19.99 -6.14
C HIS A 33 2.82 -19.95 -4.64
N ASP A 34 3.12 -21.02 -3.91
CA ASP A 34 2.99 -21.02 -2.45
C ASP A 34 3.91 -19.97 -1.84
N ILE A 35 3.43 -19.28 -0.82
CA ILE A 35 4.19 -18.23 -0.13
C ILE A 35 4.37 -18.57 1.34
N LEU A 36 5.47 -18.08 1.91
CA LEU A 36 5.80 -18.24 3.31
C LEU A 36 5.08 -17.20 4.18
N LEU A 37 4.44 -17.65 5.25
CA LEU A 37 4.09 -16.85 6.42
C LEU A 37 5.12 -17.17 7.52
N PRO A 38 6.08 -16.27 7.80
CA PRO A 38 7.12 -16.52 8.79
C PRO A 38 6.57 -16.81 10.18
N ASN A 39 7.28 -17.62 10.97
CA ASN A 39 6.85 -18.06 12.30
C ASN A 39 6.38 -16.94 13.23
N LYS A 40 7.04 -15.78 13.18
CA LYS A 40 6.69 -14.61 14.02
C LYS A 40 5.32 -14.01 13.73
N TYR A 41 4.72 -14.34 12.58
CA TYR A 41 3.41 -13.86 12.16
C TYR A 41 2.33 -14.95 12.17
N VAL A 42 2.71 -16.18 12.52
CA VAL A 42 1.77 -17.30 12.59
C VAL A 42 0.83 -17.11 13.79
N PRO A 43 -0.49 -17.25 13.61
CA PRO A 43 -1.44 -17.23 14.72
C PRO A 43 -1.11 -18.31 15.76
N ASN A 44 -1.48 -18.06 17.02
CA ASN A 44 -1.25 -19.04 18.11
C ASN A 44 -1.97 -20.38 17.88
N GLU A 45 -3.12 -20.31 17.22
CA GLU A 45 -3.91 -21.50 16.88
C GLU A 45 -4.18 -21.49 15.38
N PHE A 46 -3.97 -22.61 14.73
CA PHE A 46 -4.24 -22.81 13.30
C PHE A 46 -4.40 -24.28 12.99
N GLU A 47 -5.06 -24.59 11.87
CA GLU A 47 -5.17 -25.94 11.34
C GLU A 47 -4.77 -25.97 9.86
N ILE A 48 -4.12 -27.06 9.43
CA ILE A 48 -3.82 -27.29 8.02
C ILE A 48 -5.14 -27.41 7.25
N GLY A 49 -5.26 -26.69 6.14
CA GLY A 49 -6.48 -26.60 5.34
C GLY A 49 -7.38 -25.41 5.70
N GLU A 50 -7.11 -24.73 6.82
CA GLU A 50 -7.81 -23.49 7.20
C GLU A 50 -7.41 -22.34 6.28
N GLU A 51 -8.35 -21.41 6.06
CA GLU A 51 -8.07 -20.15 5.34
C GLU A 51 -7.66 -19.05 6.30
N LEU A 52 -6.60 -18.33 5.93
CA LEU A 52 -6.14 -17.11 6.61
C LEU A 52 -6.23 -15.91 5.68
N ILE A 53 -6.61 -14.76 6.25
CA ILE A 53 -6.48 -13.46 5.60
C ILE A 53 -5.10 -12.92 5.96
N VAL A 54 -4.25 -12.70 4.95
CA VAL A 54 -2.89 -12.20 5.11
C VAL A 54 -2.62 -11.06 4.15
N PHE A 55 -1.75 -10.15 4.54
CA PHE A 55 -1.18 -9.16 3.63
C PHE A 55 0.03 -9.77 2.93
N VAL A 56 0.15 -9.54 1.63
CA VAL A 56 1.28 -10.06 0.83
C VAL A 56 2.11 -8.90 0.31
N TYR A 57 3.40 -8.95 0.58
CA TYR A 57 4.36 -7.95 0.12
C TYR A 57 5.65 -8.62 -0.33
N LEU A 58 6.66 -7.82 -0.69
CA LEU A 58 7.96 -8.33 -1.11
C LEU A 58 8.98 -8.19 0.01
N ASP A 59 9.72 -9.25 0.30
CA ASP A 59 10.78 -9.26 1.30
C ASP A 59 12.04 -8.51 0.83
N HIS A 60 13.13 -8.57 1.59
CA HIS A 60 14.40 -7.92 1.25
C HIS A 60 15.06 -8.46 -0.03
N GLU A 61 14.69 -9.65 -0.46
CA GLU A 61 15.15 -10.27 -1.71
C GLU A 61 14.12 -10.15 -2.84
N GLU A 62 13.10 -9.29 -2.65
CA GLU A 62 11.99 -9.05 -3.58
C GLU A 62 11.16 -10.32 -3.88
N ARG A 63 11.05 -11.22 -2.89
CA ARG A 63 10.21 -12.42 -2.97
C ARG A 63 8.87 -12.16 -2.29
N PRO A 64 7.75 -12.66 -2.85
CA PRO A 64 6.45 -12.58 -2.17
C PRO A 64 6.49 -13.29 -0.82
N VAL A 65 6.02 -12.61 0.22
CA VAL A 65 5.93 -13.11 1.59
C VAL A 65 4.63 -12.64 2.22
N ALA A 66 4.04 -13.47 3.07
CA ALA A 66 2.82 -13.16 3.80
C ALA A 66 3.12 -12.63 5.20
N THR A 67 2.21 -11.85 5.73
CA THR A 67 2.24 -11.37 7.11
C THR A 67 0.83 -11.22 7.66
N THR A 68 0.69 -11.35 8.99
CA THR A 68 -0.52 -11.00 9.73
C THR A 68 -0.48 -9.59 10.28
N LEU A 69 0.60 -8.84 10.04
CA LEU A 69 0.65 -7.40 10.33
C LEU A 69 -0.33 -6.65 9.42
N GLU A 70 -0.86 -5.57 9.94
CA GLU A 70 -1.78 -4.69 9.21
C GLU A 70 -1.01 -3.50 8.62
N PRO A 71 -0.94 -3.38 7.28
CA PRO A 71 -0.29 -2.24 6.64
C PRO A 71 -1.12 -0.97 6.81
N TYR A 72 -0.46 0.20 6.79
CA TYR A 72 -1.12 1.50 6.81
C TYR A 72 -1.60 1.96 5.44
N ILE A 73 -1.19 1.26 4.39
CA ILE A 73 -1.52 1.54 2.99
C ILE A 73 -1.54 0.24 2.19
N LEU A 74 -2.49 0.13 1.28
CA LEU A 74 -2.56 -0.97 0.31
C LEU A 74 -2.15 -0.49 -1.08
N LEU A 75 -1.95 -1.44 -1.99
CA LEU A 75 -1.65 -1.15 -3.40
C LEU A 75 -2.75 -0.27 -4.01
N ASN A 76 -2.33 0.77 -4.72
CA ASN A 76 -3.18 1.76 -5.38
C ASN A 76 -4.04 2.60 -4.41
N GLU A 77 -3.56 2.77 -3.19
CA GLU A 77 -4.16 3.67 -2.20
C GLU A 77 -3.25 4.85 -1.86
N PHE A 78 -3.84 5.86 -1.24
CA PHE A 78 -3.14 7.01 -0.66
C PHE A 78 -3.13 6.88 0.85
N ALA A 79 -2.02 7.27 1.48
CA ALA A 79 -1.94 7.38 2.93
C ALA A 79 -0.88 8.40 3.35
N LEU A 80 -1.05 8.94 4.56
CA LEU A 80 -0.05 9.77 5.21
C LEU A 80 0.91 8.88 5.98
N LEU A 81 2.17 8.80 5.53
CA LEU A 81 3.20 7.97 6.14
C LEU A 81 4.35 8.82 6.65
N ARG A 82 5.08 8.29 7.64
CA ARG A 82 6.24 8.93 8.25
C ARG A 82 7.54 8.42 7.63
N VAL A 83 8.48 9.33 7.35
CA VAL A 83 9.84 8.96 6.93
C VAL A 83 10.64 8.50 8.14
N ASN A 84 11.09 7.26 8.12
CA ASN A 84 11.97 6.70 9.15
C ASN A 84 13.43 7.10 8.95
N TYR A 85 13.90 7.07 7.70
CA TYR A 85 15.26 7.51 7.33
C TYR A 85 15.34 7.85 5.84
N THR A 86 16.43 8.50 5.48
CA THR A 86 16.77 8.80 4.08
C THR A 86 18.20 8.34 3.81
N ASN A 87 18.47 8.02 2.57
CA ASN A 87 19.81 7.69 2.09
C ASN A 87 19.99 8.20 0.65
N GLN A 88 21.04 7.74 -0.03
CA GLN A 88 21.35 8.14 -1.39
C GLN A 88 20.40 7.59 -2.47
N ILE A 89 19.48 6.71 -2.13
CA ILE A 89 18.47 6.14 -3.04
C ILE A 89 17.15 6.90 -2.94
N GLY A 90 16.76 7.34 -1.75
CA GLY A 90 15.52 8.03 -1.47
C GLY A 90 15.15 8.03 -0.01
N ALA A 91 13.86 8.17 0.26
CA ALA A 91 13.26 8.11 1.58
C ALA A 91 12.62 6.75 1.83
N PHE A 92 12.72 6.29 3.08
CA PHE A 92 12.13 5.03 3.53
C PHE A 92 11.07 5.35 4.58
N MET A 93 9.83 4.95 4.30
CA MET A 93 8.67 5.29 5.11
C MET A 93 8.13 4.07 5.85
N ASP A 94 7.66 4.32 7.06
CA ASP A 94 6.94 3.32 7.85
C ASP A 94 5.53 3.13 7.27
N TRP A 95 5.25 1.92 6.81
CA TRP A 95 3.93 1.51 6.31
C TRP A 95 3.34 0.32 7.09
N GLY A 96 3.91 0.05 8.27
CA GLY A 96 3.44 -1.00 9.16
C GLY A 96 4.12 -2.37 8.97
N MET A 97 5.05 -2.47 8.03
CA MET A 97 5.82 -3.68 7.74
C MET A 97 7.24 -3.57 8.32
N GLU A 98 7.95 -4.70 8.43
CA GLU A 98 9.35 -4.68 8.85
C GLU A 98 10.27 -3.98 7.85
N LYS A 99 10.04 -4.22 6.57
CA LYS A 99 10.72 -3.54 5.47
C LYS A 99 9.97 -2.25 5.16
N ASP A 100 10.62 -1.11 5.36
CA ASP A 100 10.05 0.19 5.01
C ASP A 100 9.79 0.30 3.50
N ILE A 101 8.83 1.14 3.13
CA ILE A 101 8.54 1.41 1.72
C ILE A 101 9.43 2.53 1.19
N LEU A 102 10.03 2.31 0.03
CA LEU A 102 10.90 3.29 -0.63
C LEU A 102 10.08 4.33 -1.40
N VAL A 103 10.47 5.60 -1.24
CA VAL A 103 10.10 6.70 -2.13
C VAL A 103 11.36 7.18 -2.82
N PRO A 104 11.63 6.75 -4.07
CA PRO A 104 12.82 7.21 -4.81
C PRO A 104 12.83 8.72 -4.96
N PHE A 105 14.01 9.35 -5.11
CA PHE A 105 14.11 10.79 -5.27
C PHE A 105 13.26 11.33 -6.44
N LYS A 106 13.21 10.61 -7.56
CA LYS A 106 12.38 10.97 -8.72
C LYS A 106 10.87 10.98 -8.42
N GLU A 107 10.44 10.30 -7.36
CA GLU A 107 9.04 10.21 -6.94
C GLU A 107 8.71 11.14 -5.76
N GLN A 108 9.64 11.97 -5.35
CA GLN A 108 9.43 12.97 -4.31
C GLN A 108 9.06 14.32 -4.95
N ALA A 109 7.85 14.83 -4.66
CA ALA A 109 7.39 16.12 -5.14
C ALA A 109 8.25 17.27 -4.56
N ARG A 110 8.75 17.06 -3.35
CA ARG A 110 9.75 17.89 -2.66
C ARG A 110 10.65 16.97 -1.84
N PRO A 111 11.89 17.39 -1.51
CA PRO A 111 12.78 16.58 -0.70
C PRO A 111 12.13 16.15 0.62
N MET A 112 12.21 14.86 0.91
CA MET A 112 11.66 14.28 2.13
C MET A 112 12.68 14.33 3.27
N GLU A 113 12.20 14.61 4.47
CA GLU A 113 13.04 14.74 5.66
C GLU A 113 12.63 13.69 6.70
N LYS A 114 13.64 13.08 7.36
CA LYS A 114 13.45 12.13 8.45
C LYS A 114 12.52 12.69 9.53
N GLY A 115 11.57 11.86 9.97
CA GLY A 115 10.62 12.17 11.02
C GLY A 115 9.38 12.93 10.55
N LYS A 116 9.37 13.46 9.34
CA LYS A 116 8.21 14.16 8.77
C LYS A 116 7.26 13.18 8.08
N ARG A 117 6.01 13.59 7.96
CA ARG A 117 4.94 12.82 7.29
C ARG A 117 4.61 13.44 5.95
N TYR A 118 4.34 12.57 4.97
CA TYR A 118 3.97 12.96 3.62
C TYR A 118 2.85 12.07 3.11
N LEU A 119 1.93 12.68 2.35
CA LEU A 119 0.91 11.92 1.64
C LEU A 119 1.55 11.24 0.43
N VAL A 120 1.37 9.93 0.32
CA VAL A 120 1.95 9.10 -0.74
C VAL A 120 0.92 8.15 -1.31
N TYR A 121 1.20 7.68 -2.52
CA TYR A 121 0.48 6.64 -3.23
C TYR A 121 1.37 5.41 -3.40
N LEU A 122 0.84 4.23 -3.07
CA LEU A 122 1.56 2.96 -3.22
C LEU A 122 1.25 2.34 -4.59
N TYR A 123 2.29 2.02 -5.35
CA TYR A 123 2.13 1.37 -6.65
C TYR A 123 3.20 0.30 -6.90
N MET A 124 2.92 -0.56 -7.87
CA MET A 124 3.89 -1.54 -8.36
C MET A 124 4.68 -0.91 -9.51
N ASP A 125 5.98 -0.79 -9.33
CA ASP A 125 6.88 -0.43 -10.43
C ASP A 125 7.19 -1.69 -11.25
N TYR A 126 6.52 -1.84 -12.38
CA TYR A 126 6.69 -3.01 -13.25
C TYR A 126 8.06 -3.08 -13.95
N LYS A 127 8.83 -2.01 -13.96
CA LYS A 127 10.20 -2.01 -14.51
C LYS A 127 11.17 -2.71 -13.57
N THR A 128 10.97 -2.56 -12.28
CA THR A 128 11.80 -3.13 -11.22
C THR A 128 11.14 -4.29 -10.48
N ASN A 129 9.85 -4.55 -10.71
CA ASN A 129 8.99 -5.48 -9.96
C ASN A 129 8.99 -5.22 -8.46
N ARG A 130 9.00 -3.94 -8.06
CA ARG A 130 9.01 -3.52 -6.66
C ARG A 130 7.79 -2.71 -6.30
N LEU A 131 7.34 -2.86 -5.04
CA LEU A 131 6.41 -1.93 -4.43
C LEU A 131 7.18 -0.66 -4.08
N VAL A 132 6.67 0.47 -4.53
CA VAL A 132 7.24 1.81 -4.26
C VAL A 132 6.11 2.79 -3.96
N ALA A 133 6.46 3.88 -3.29
CA ALA A 133 5.52 4.96 -3.03
C ALA A 133 5.97 6.25 -3.71
N SER A 134 5.03 7.15 -3.97
CA SER A 134 5.27 8.42 -4.63
C SER A 134 4.48 9.54 -3.95
N SER A 135 5.11 10.68 -3.74
CA SER A 135 4.42 11.91 -3.33
C SER A 135 4.04 12.81 -4.51
N LYS A 136 4.35 12.41 -5.74
CA LYS A 136 3.89 13.05 -6.98
C LYS A 136 2.49 12.58 -7.34
N LEU A 137 1.50 13.01 -6.58
CA LEU A 137 0.17 12.42 -6.53
C LEU A 137 -0.63 12.62 -7.81
N ASN A 138 -0.40 13.71 -8.54
CA ASN A 138 -1.18 14.06 -9.72
C ASN A 138 -1.16 13.00 -10.83
N GLN A 139 -0.08 12.24 -10.96
CA GLN A 139 0.03 11.16 -11.95
C GLN A 139 -0.90 9.99 -11.69
N PHE A 140 -1.43 9.86 -10.47
CA PHE A 140 -2.32 8.76 -10.05
C PHE A 140 -3.79 9.18 -9.95
N LEU A 141 -4.09 10.47 -10.20
CA LEU A 141 -5.43 11.04 -10.12
C LEU A 141 -5.97 11.27 -11.53
N LYS A 142 -7.15 10.70 -11.82
CA LYS A 142 -7.75 10.73 -13.15
C LYS A 142 -9.14 11.34 -13.08
N ASN A 143 -9.37 12.42 -13.87
CA ASN A 143 -10.67 13.07 -13.98
C ASN A 143 -11.34 12.83 -15.34
N ASP A 144 -10.75 12.01 -16.21
CA ASP A 144 -11.20 11.79 -17.58
C ASP A 144 -12.58 11.10 -17.65
N HIS A 145 -12.89 10.27 -16.67
CA HIS A 145 -14.15 9.56 -16.53
C HIS A 145 -14.66 9.67 -15.10
N LEU A 146 -15.23 10.83 -14.76
CA LEU A 146 -15.78 11.06 -13.42
C LEU A 146 -17.04 10.23 -13.20
N ASN A 147 -17.04 9.41 -12.18
CA ASN A 147 -18.16 8.63 -11.70
C ASN A 147 -18.79 9.24 -10.43
N VAL A 148 -18.78 10.57 -10.35
CA VAL A 148 -19.27 11.33 -9.19
C VAL A 148 -20.22 12.40 -9.69
N GLU A 149 -21.42 12.47 -9.10
CA GLU A 149 -22.45 13.43 -9.44
C GLU A 149 -22.59 14.52 -8.37
N LYS A 150 -23.14 15.67 -8.76
CA LYS A 150 -23.44 16.75 -7.82
C LYS A 150 -24.43 16.30 -6.76
N GLY A 151 -24.06 16.52 -5.50
CA GLY A 151 -24.88 16.12 -4.34
C GLY A 151 -24.59 14.72 -3.80
N GLU A 152 -23.68 13.98 -4.45
CA GLU A 152 -23.22 12.68 -3.96
C GLU A 152 -22.24 12.85 -2.80
N GLU A 153 -22.37 12.01 -1.77
CA GLU A 153 -21.42 11.94 -0.67
C GLU A 153 -20.15 11.19 -1.11
N VAL A 154 -18.98 11.77 -0.83
CA VAL A 154 -17.68 11.23 -1.26
C VAL A 154 -16.66 11.24 -0.13
N ASP A 155 -15.69 10.33 -0.19
CA ASP A 155 -14.52 10.35 0.67
C ASP A 155 -13.50 11.39 0.17
N LEU A 156 -12.99 12.20 1.08
CA LEU A 156 -12.00 13.24 0.76
C LEU A 156 -10.69 13.03 1.52
N ILE A 157 -9.58 13.26 0.80
CA ILE A 157 -8.24 13.41 1.38
C ILE A 157 -7.72 14.79 0.98
N VAL A 158 -7.35 15.61 1.96
CA VAL A 158 -6.71 16.90 1.69
C VAL A 158 -5.29 16.65 1.22
N SER A 159 -4.98 17.08 -0.02
CA SER A 159 -3.65 16.92 -0.59
C SER A 159 -2.74 18.12 -0.30
N HIS A 160 -3.22 19.34 -0.52
CA HIS A 160 -2.51 20.58 -0.17
C HIS A 160 -3.44 21.80 -0.17
N ILE A 161 -3.03 22.83 0.54
CA ILE A 161 -3.75 24.09 0.67
C ILE A 161 -3.03 25.16 -0.15
N THR A 162 -3.79 25.93 -0.94
CA THR A 162 -3.30 27.03 -1.76
C THR A 162 -4.07 28.30 -1.49
N GLU A 163 -3.70 29.42 -2.14
CA GLU A 163 -4.44 30.67 -2.05
C GLU A 163 -5.86 30.59 -2.62
N LEU A 164 -6.10 29.71 -3.61
CA LEU A 164 -7.42 29.46 -4.19
C LEU A 164 -8.34 28.67 -3.27
N GLY A 165 -7.79 27.74 -2.48
CA GLY A 165 -8.55 26.86 -1.63
C GLY A 165 -7.79 25.60 -1.25
N ILE A 166 -8.53 24.53 -0.99
CA ILE A 166 -8.02 23.25 -0.54
C ILE A 166 -8.10 22.25 -1.69
N ASN A 167 -6.96 21.75 -2.13
CA ASN A 167 -6.91 20.64 -3.08
C ASN A 167 -7.21 19.32 -2.34
N VAL A 168 -8.11 18.54 -2.90
CA VAL A 168 -8.59 17.28 -2.32
C VAL A 168 -8.49 16.15 -3.32
N ILE A 169 -8.42 14.93 -2.79
CA ILE A 169 -8.54 13.68 -3.54
C ILE A 169 -9.91 13.09 -3.21
N ILE A 170 -10.72 12.86 -4.24
CA ILE A 170 -12.09 12.38 -4.13
C ILE A 170 -12.12 10.87 -4.41
N ASN A 171 -12.64 10.07 -3.47
CA ASN A 171 -12.75 8.61 -3.56
C ASN A 171 -11.43 7.95 -4.00
N GLU A 172 -10.27 8.48 -3.56
CA GLU A 172 -8.92 8.00 -3.89
C GLU A 172 -8.58 7.95 -5.40
N LYS A 173 -9.33 8.65 -6.24
CA LYS A 173 -9.20 8.60 -7.71
C LYS A 173 -9.12 9.97 -8.38
N TYR A 174 -9.89 10.94 -7.90
CA TYR A 174 -10.12 12.20 -8.59
C TYR A 174 -9.52 13.39 -7.85
N LYS A 175 -9.13 14.42 -8.62
CA LYS A 175 -8.73 15.71 -8.06
C LYS A 175 -9.94 16.59 -7.88
N GLY A 176 -9.97 17.34 -6.80
CA GLY A 176 -10.96 18.37 -6.53
C GLY A 176 -10.31 19.60 -5.90
N LEU A 177 -11.05 20.71 -5.91
CA LEU A 177 -10.67 21.95 -5.27
C LEU A 177 -11.88 22.47 -4.49
N LEU A 178 -11.68 22.72 -3.19
CA LEU A 178 -12.63 23.45 -2.35
C LEU A 178 -12.17 24.91 -2.27
N TYR A 179 -12.98 25.83 -2.78
CA TYR A 179 -12.69 27.26 -2.67
C TYR A 179 -12.82 27.72 -1.22
N LYS A 180 -12.09 28.77 -0.84
CA LYS A 180 -12.03 29.26 0.55
C LYS A 180 -13.38 29.65 1.14
N ASP A 181 -14.29 30.14 0.32
CA ASP A 181 -15.64 30.54 0.69
C ASP A 181 -16.64 29.36 0.80
N GLU A 182 -16.25 28.17 0.37
CA GLU A 182 -17.04 26.95 0.47
C GLU A 182 -16.66 26.09 1.69
N VAL A 183 -15.60 26.45 2.41
CA VAL A 183 -15.10 25.72 3.57
C VAL A 183 -15.49 26.46 4.85
N TYR A 184 -16.24 25.78 5.70
CA TYR A 184 -16.61 26.28 7.03
C TYR A 184 -15.80 25.54 8.08
N ASP A 185 -15.36 26.25 9.13
CA ASP A 185 -14.66 25.71 10.29
C ASP A 185 -15.58 24.85 11.20
#